data_ea2df9bf1418c70c02bd9e9a2be0b7a0
#
_entry.id   ea2df9bf1418c70c02bd9e9a2be0b7a0
#
_cell.length_a   1.000
_cell.length_b   1.000
_cell.length_c   1.000
_cell.angle_alpha   90.00
_cell.angle_beta   90.00
_cell.angle_gamma   90.00
#
_symmetry.space_group_name_H-M   'P 1'
#
loop_
_entity.id
_entity.type
_entity.pdbx_description
1 polymer ?
#
loop_
_entity_poly.entity_id
_entity_poly.type
_entity_poly.pdbx_seq_one_letter_code
_entity_poly.pdbx_strand_id
1 'polypeptide(L)'
;MYLEQLLLVGVLGGAVLSLVGVGFTLVIGVGKVANFAHGAFVAVGMYLGYWIGHTLGLNPYVLFVPALLVFTLIGWGIAELFEWRGRKVGAIGELLVGLALLLLINGLLSVGFGPNPVTLSNVEMGSVSVAGTRIPGSEIYAAVFTLVVGAGIYVFLRGSRWGRALRAVAENPQSAALYGVRVPIAQRVAVTGSIALAGIAGLVISPFSVLTPDVGTNFLITAFAVIVIGGVGNTVGAVFAGLLIGVVDSLAIGYLSTVWTTLGPLLIILAFLLIRPVPVEI
;
A
#
# COMPACT_ATOMS: atom_id res chain seq x y z
N MET A 1 25.04 16.06 8.11
CA MET A 1 23.74 16.54 8.70
C MET A 1 22.58 16.48 7.70
N TYR A 2 22.58 17.24 6.59
CA TYR A 2 21.44 17.25 5.66
C TYR A 2 21.18 15.88 4.96
N LEU A 3 22.23 15.22 4.48
CA LEU A 3 22.12 13.89 3.87
C LEU A 3 21.63 12.82 4.87
N GLU A 4 22.13 12.83 6.08
CA GLU A 4 21.72 11.90 7.14
C GLU A 4 20.24 12.06 7.47
N GLN A 5 19.75 13.31 7.50
CA GLN A 5 18.34 13.61 7.67
C GLN A 5 17.50 13.02 6.55
N LEU A 6 17.89 13.25 5.29
CA LEU A 6 17.17 12.71 4.14
C LEU A 6 17.15 11.18 4.15
N LEU A 7 18.26 10.54 4.51
CA LEU A 7 18.31 9.09 4.62
C LEU A 7 17.39 8.56 5.73
N LEU A 8 17.36 9.20 6.89
CA LEU A 8 16.48 8.81 8.00
C LEU A 8 15.00 8.96 7.61
N VAL A 9 14.60 10.12 7.10
CA VAL A 9 13.23 10.38 6.65
C VAL A 9 12.86 9.41 5.51
N GLY A 10 13.78 9.16 4.59
CA GLY A 10 13.59 8.22 3.49
C GLY A 10 13.37 6.78 3.95
N VAL A 11 14.12 6.31 4.95
CA VAL A 11 13.92 4.97 5.54
C VAL A 11 12.58 4.89 6.28
N LEU A 12 12.23 5.92 7.06
CA LEU A 12 10.95 5.96 7.79
C LEU A 12 9.75 5.96 6.83
N GLY A 13 9.77 6.83 5.82
CA GLY A 13 8.74 6.87 4.77
C GLY A 13 8.73 5.58 3.95
N GLY A 14 9.90 5.07 3.58
CA GLY A 14 10.06 3.81 2.84
C GLY A 14 9.52 2.60 3.58
N ALA A 15 9.59 2.58 4.92
CA ALA A 15 8.95 1.53 5.71
C ALA A 15 7.43 1.49 5.44
N VAL A 16 6.77 2.65 5.40
CA VAL A 16 5.32 2.70 5.12
C VAL A 16 5.01 2.35 3.67
N LEU A 17 5.82 2.81 2.71
CA LEU A 17 5.70 2.38 1.31
C LEU A 17 5.87 0.87 1.14
N SER A 18 6.71 0.25 1.96
CA SER A 18 6.86 -1.21 2.02
C SER A 18 5.54 -1.90 2.38
N LEU A 19 4.77 -1.35 3.32
CA LEU A 19 3.48 -1.91 3.71
C LEU A 19 2.46 -1.86 2.56
N VAL A 20 2.41 -0.72 1.84
CA VAL A 20 1.60 -0.57 0.62
C VAL A 20 2.01 -1.60 -0.42
N GLY A 21 3.32 -1.73 -0.67
CA GLY A 21 3.87 -2.69 -1.64
C GLY A 21 3.62 -4.15 -1.27
N VAL A 22 3.74 -4.52 0.01
CA VAL A 22 3.42 -5.87 0.50
C VAL A 22 1.95 -6.20 0.28
N GLY A 23 1.04 -5.26 0.59
CA GLY A 23 -0.39 -5.42 0.29
C GLY A 23 -0.64 -5.65 -1.20
N PHE A 24 -0.01 -4.85 -2.06
CA PHE A 24 -0.17 -4.98 -3.50
C PHE A 24 0.45 -6.26 -4.06
N THR A 25 1.60 -6.68 -3.52
CA THR A 25 2.23 -7.97 -3.85
C THR A 25 1.32 -9.16 -3.54
N LEU A 26 0.54 -9.10 -2.46
CA LEU A 26 -0.41 -10.16 -2.11
C LEU A 26 -1.56 -10.24 -3.13
N VAL A 27 -2.14 -9.12 -3.55
CA VAL A 27 -3.28 -9.16 -4.48
C VAL A 27 -2.87 -9.61 -5.87
N ILE A 28 -1.71 -9.18 -6.38
CA ILE A 28 -1.23 -9.61 -7.70
C ILE A 28 -0.64 -11.01 -7.63
N GLY A 29 0.20 -11.30 -6.63
CA GLY A 29 0.90 -12.59 -6.50
C GLY A 29 -0.02 -13.76 -6.21
N VAL A 30 -0.92 -13.63 -5.24
CA VAL A 30 -1.83 -14.68 -4.77
C VAL A 30 -3.23 -14.50 -5.35
N GLY A 31 -3.77 -13.28 -5.25
CA GLY A 31 -5.10 -12.94 -5.74
C GLY A 31 -5.23 -13.12 -7.24
N LYS A 32 -4.12 -12.97 -7.97
CA LYS A 32 -4.08 -12.96 -9.44
C LYS A 32 -5.02 -11.92 -10.04
N VAL A 33 -5.25 -10.81 -9.32
CA VAL A 33 -6.14 -9.72 -9.70
C VAL A 33 -5.34 -8.43 -9.84
N ALA A 34 -5.42 -7.79 -10.99
CA ALA A 34 -4.87 -6.45 -11.21
C ALA A 34 -5.77 -5.39 -10.57
N ASN A 35 -5.72 -5.28 -9.24
CA ASN A 35 -6.57 -4.35 -8.49
C ASN A 35 -6.02 -2.92 -8.52
N PHE A 36 -6.42 -2.13 -9.51
CA PHE A 36 -6.04 -0.72 -9.60
C PHE A 36 -6.66 0.15 -8.50
N ALA A 37 -7.70 -0.32 -7.82
CA ALA A 37 -8.24 0.40 -6.66
C ALA A 37 -7.35 0.32 -5.41
N HIS A 38 -6.25 -0.45 -5.41
CA HIS A 38 -5.39 -0.61 -4.24
C HIS A 38 -4.91 0.74 -3.69
N GLY A 39 -4.41 1.64 -4.55
CA GLY A 39 -4.00 2.98 -4.15
C GLY A 39 -5.16 3.85 -3.64
N ALA A 40 -6.37 3.70 -4.22
CA ALA A 40 -7.54 4.41 -3.72
C ALA A 40 -7.91 4.00 -2.28
N PHE A 41 -7.70 2.73 -1.89
CA PHE A 41 -7.90 2.32 -0.49
C PHE A 41 -6.84 2.90 0.45
N VAL A 42 -5.62 3.18 -0.03
CA VAL A 42 -4.65 3.99 0.73
C VAL A 42 -5.21 5.39 0.96
N ALA A 43 -5.73 6.05 -0.09
CA ALA A 43 -6.35 7.36 0.05
C ALA A 43 -7.54 7.35 1.04
N VAL A 44 -8.44 6.34 0.97
CA VAL A 44 -9.53 6.19 1.94
C VAL A 44 -8.98 6.10 3.37
N GLY A 45 -7.90 5.35 3.59
CA GLY A 45 -7.24 5.27 4.90
C GLY A 45 -6.69 6.61 5.37
N MET A 46 -6.06 7.37 4.47
CA MET A 46 -5.56 8.72 4.77
C MET A 46 -6.69 9.67 5.15
N TYR A 47 -7.78 9.69 4.38
CA TYR A 47 -8.93 10.54 4.67
C TYR A 47 -9.70 10.09 5.93
N LEU A 48 -9.73 8.79 6.24
CA LEU A 48 -10.25 8.30 7.52
C LEU A 48 -9.41 8.84 8.68
N GLY A 49 -8.08 8.79 8.58
CA GLY A 49 -7.18 9.37 9.58
C GLY A 49 -7.35 10.87 9.74
N TYR A 50 -7.51 11.60 8.64
CA TYR A 50 -7.82 13.03 8.64
C TYR A 50 -9.15 13.31 9.35
N TRP A 51 -10.21 12.57 9.02
CA TRP A 51 -11.53 12.74 9.65
C TRP A 51 -11.47 12.47 11.15
N ILE A 52 -10.78 11.43 11.58
CA ILE A 52 -10.59 11.10 13.02
C ILE A 52 -9.88 12.25 13.73
N GLY A 53 -8.77 12.72 13.19
CA GLY A 53 -7.97 13.78 13.82
C GLY A 53 -8.67 15.14 13.79
N HIS A 54 -9.25 15.51 12.64
CA HIS A 54 -9.87 16.84 12.46
C HIS A 54 -11.24 16.94 13.14
N THR A 55 -12.09 15.91 13.03
CA THR A 55 -13.49 15.99 13.52
C THR A 55 -13.64 15.49 14.96
N LEU A 56 -12.95 14.40 15.31
CA LEU A 56 -13.03 13.82 16.65
C LEU A 56 -11.95 14.35 17.61
N GLY A 57 -10.94 15.05 17.09
CA GLY A 57 -9.80 15.50 17.89
C GLY A 57 -8.96 14.37 18.47
N LEU A 58 -9.09 13.15 17.93
CA LEU A 58 -8.41 11.96 18.41
C LEU A 58 -7.15 11.69 17.57
N ASN A 59 -6.17 11.05 18.21
CA ASN A 59 -5.04 10.51 17.47
C ASN A 59 -5.53 9.39 16.52
N PRO A 60 -5.27 9.46 15.20
CA PRO A 60 -5.72 8.45 14.23
C PRO A 60 -5.34 7.02 14.60
N TYR A 61 -4.21 6.83 15.26
CA TYR A 61 -3.71 5.49 15.62
C TYR A 61 -4.54 4.80 16.74
N VAL A 62 -5.33 5.55 17.51
CA VAL A 62 -6.21 4.97 18.54
C VAL A 62 -7.30 4.09 17.91
N LEU A 63 -7.77 4.46 16.72
CA LEU A 63 -8.79 3.71 15.99
C LEU A 63 -8.24 2.67 15.01
N PHE A 64 -6.97 2.26 15.18
CA PHE A 64 -6.34 1.27 14.33
C PHE A 64 -7.13 -0.06 14.24
N VAL A 65 -7.52 -0.63 15.37
CA VAL A 65 -8.24 -1.91 15.39
C VAL A 65 -9.62 -1.80 14.74
N PRO A 66 -10.46 -0.80 15.07
CA PRO A 66 -11.70 -0.56 14.32
C PRO A 66 -11.48 -0.35 12.83
N ALA A 67 -10.49 0.46 12.45
CA ALA A 67 -10.17 0.70 11.03
C ALA A 67 -9.77 -0.60 10.31
N LEU A 68 -8.93 -1.43 10.93
CA LEU A 68 -8.55 -2.73 10.38
C LEU A 68 -9.77 -3.62 10.14
N LEU A 69 -10.71 -3.67 11.07
CA LEU A 69 -11.96 -4.44 10.91
C LEU A 69 -12.80 -3.89 9.75
N VAL A 70 -12.97 -2.57 9.67
CA VAL A 70 -13.73 -1.92 8.58
C VAL A 70 -13.08 -2.22 7.22
N PHE A 71 -11.77 -2.02 7.08
CA PHE A 71 -11.08 -2.31 5.82
C PHE A 71 -11.08 -3.81 5.48
N THR A 72 -11.08 -4.69 6.46
CA THR A 72 -11.23 -6.13 6.24
C THR A 72 -12.62 -6.47 5.70
N LEU A 73 -13.67 -5.87 6.26
CA LEU A 73 -15.05 -6.07 5.76
C LEU A 73 -15.24 -5.51 4.36
N ILE A 74 -14.75 -4.29 4.09
CA ILE A 74 -14.74 -3.69 2.75
C ILE A 74 -13.97 -4.60 1.78
N GLY A 75 -12.78 -5.03 2.19
CA GLY A 75 -11.92 -5.90 1.39
C GLY A 75 -12.58 -7.24 1.03
N TRP A 76 -13.33 -7.81 1.95
CA TRP A 76 -14.10 -9.02 1.68
C TRP A 76 -15.20 -8.79 0.62
N GLY A 77 -15.97 -7.70 0.75
CA GLY A 77 -17.00 -7.32 -0.23
C GLY A 77 -16.41 -7.04 -1.62
N ILE A 78 -15.26 -6.36 -1.68
CA ILE A 78 -14.56 -6.10 -2.95
C ILE A 78 -14.01 -7.39 -3.55
N ALA A 79 -13.48 -8.31 -2.72
CA ALA A 79 -13.03 -9.61 -3.20
C ALA A 79 -14.16 -10.42 -3.84
N GLU A 80 -15.37 -10.36 -3.26
CA GLU A 80 -16.57 -10.98 -3.87
C GLU A 80 -16.96 -10.31 -5.19
N LEU A 81 -16.87 -8.98 -5.27
CA LEU A 81 -17.16 -8.23 -6.50
C LEU A 81 -16.20 -8.67 -7.64
N PHE A 82 -14.90 -8.79 -7.37
CA PHE A 82 -13.93 -9.30 -8.34
C PHE A 82 -14.23 -10.73 -8.75
N GLU A 83 -14.61 -11.60 -7.82
CA GLU A 83 -14.98 -12.99 -8.12
C GLU A 83 -16.27 -13.09 -8.93
N TRP A 84 -17.29 -12.26 -8.62
CA TRP A 84 -18.59 -12.30 -9.26
C TRP A 84 -18.60 -11.69 -10.67
N ARG A 85 -17.91 -10.55 -10.86
CA ARG A 85 -17.94 -9.81 -12.13
C ARG A 85 -16.62 -9.85 -12.88
N GLY A 86 -15.50 -9.63 -12.19
CA GLY A 86 -14.18 -9.52 -12.80
C GLY A 86 -13.83 -10.80 -13.58
N ARG A 87 -13.89 -11.94 -12.92
CA ARG A 87 -13.52 -13.22 -13.54
C ARG A 87 -14.44 -13.66 -14.68
N LYS A 88 -15.70 -13.26 -14.68
CA LYS A 88 -16.63 -13.57 -15.79
C LYS A 88 -16.25 -12.88 -17.09
N VAL A 89 -15.59 -11.74 -17.01
CA VAL A 89 -15.16 -10.94 -18.18
C VAL A 89 -13.67 -11.15 -18.48
N GLY A 90 -12.96 -11.92 -17.63
CA GLY A 90 -11.52 -12.20 -17.77
C GLY A 90 -10.63 -11.04 -17.27
N ALA A 91 -9.33 -11.09 -17.60
CA ALA A 91 -8.33 -10.16 -17.07
C ALA A 91 -8.66 -8.67 -17.35
N ILE A 92 -9.22 -8.38 -18.53
CA ILE A 92 -9.67 -7.02 -18.88
C ILE A 92 -10.82 -6.58 -17.97
N GLY A 93 -11.75 -7.49 -17.64
CA GLY A 93 -12.85 -7.19 -16.73
C GLY A 93 -12.39 -6.87 -15.32
N GLU A 94 -11.42 -7.59 -14.80
CA GLU A 94 -10.81 -7.33 -13.48
C GLU A 94 -10.12 -5.95 -13.45
N LEU A 95 -9.39 -5.62 -14.51
CA LEU A 95 -8.72 -4.34 -14.67
C LEU A 95 -9.73 -3.18 -14.72
N LEU A 96 -10.82 -3.32 -15.49
CA LEU A 96 -11.87 -2.32 -15.60
C LEU A 96 -12.61 -2.12 -14.27
N VAL A 97 -12.91 -3.20 -13.52
CA VAL A 97 -13.51 -3.10 -12.18
C VAL A 97 -12.57 -2.35 -11.23
N GLY A 98 -11.27 -2.66 -11.24
CA GLY A 98 -10.28 -1.96 -10.42
C GLY A 98 -10.18 -0.47 -10.77
N LEU A 99 -10.16 -0.13 -12.05
CA LEU A 99 -10.12 1.26 -12.52
C LEU A 99 -11.40 2.02 -12.18
N ALA A 100 -12.56 1.40 -12.37
CA ALA A 100 -13.86 1.99 -12.02
C ALA A 100 -13.94 2.30 -10.51
N LEU A 101 -13.47 1.37 -9.67
CA LEU A 101 -13.39 1.59 -8.22
C LEU A 101 -12.43 2.73 -7.86
N LEU A 102 -11.25 2.82 -8.52
CA LEU A 102 -10.30 3.92 -8.32
C LEU A 102 -10.96 5.26 -8.59
N LEU A 103 -11.61 5.40 -9.76
CA LEU A 103 -12.25 6.66 -10.17
C LEU A 103 -13.46 7.00 -9.28
N LEU A 104 -14.26 5.99 -8.92
CA LEU A 104 -15.39 6.16 -8.02
C LEU A 104 -14.95 6.65 -6.64
N ILE A 105 -13.93 6.02 -6.05
CA ILE A 105 -13.42 6.39 -4.73
C ILE A 105 -12.82 7.80 -4.76
N ASN A 106 -11.99 8.13 -5.77
CA ASN A 106 -11.43 9.48 -5.92
C ASN A 106 -12.54 10.54 -6.06
N GLY A 107 -13.59 10.24 -6.84
CA GLY A 107 -14.77 11.11 -6.96
C GLY A 107 -15.51 11.28 -5.64
N LEU A 108 -15.75 10.20 -4.90
CA LEU A 108 -16.40 10.26 -3.58
C LEU A 108 -15.57 11.05 -2.55
N LEU A 109 -14.25 10.89 -2.54
CA LEU A 109 -13.35 11.67 -1.68
C LEU A 109 -13.40 13.16 -2.04
N SER A 110 -13.42 13.49 -3.34
CA SER A 110 -13.52 14.86 -3.82
C SER A 110 -14.85 15.52 -3.43
N VAL A 111 -15.96 14.77 -3.50
CA VAL A 111 -17.28 15.27 -3.08
C VAL A 111 -17.37 15.41 -1.56
N GLY A 112 -16.82 14.46 -0.80
CA GLY A 112 -16.92 14.45 0.67
C GLY A 112 -16.00 15.45 1.37
N PHE A 113 -14.78 15.65 0.86
CA PHE A 113 -13.74 16.46 1.51
C PHE A 113 -13.34 17.69 0.70
N GLY A 114 -13.86 17.85 -0.51
CA GLY A 114 -13.49 18.91 -1.43
C GLY A 114 -12.25 18.59 -2.27
N PRO A 115 -12.00 19.40 -3.33
CA PRO A 115 -10.87 19.17 -4.25
C PRO A 115 -9.54 19.73 -3.74
N ASN A 116 -9.55 20.54 -2.69
CA ASN A 116 -8.36 21.21 -2.18
C ASN A 116 -7.50 20.26 -1.33
N PRO A 117 -6.17 20.41 -1.38
CA PRO A 117 -5.28 19.68 -0.49
C PRO A 117 -5.58 19.98 0.99
N VAL A 118 -5.61 18.95 1.81
CA VAL A 118 -5.78 19.07 3.27
C VAL A 118 -4.63 18.36 3.99
N THR A 119 -4.32 18.86 5.19
CA THR A 119 -3.28 18.29 6.06
C THR A 119 -3.82 18.14 7.48
N LEU A 120 -3.36 17.15 8.19
CA LEU A 120 -3.70 16.94 9.59
C LEU A 120 -2.66 17.64 10.48
N SER A 121 -2.92 18.90 10.85
CA SER A 121 -2.00 19.73 11.64
C SER A 121 -2.10 19.56 13.17
N ASN A 122 -3.14 18.89 13.66
CA ASN A 122 -3.52 18.92 15.09
C ASN A 122 -3.04 17.69 15.89
N VAL A 123 -2.26 16.79 15.29
CA VAL A 123 -1.77 15.61 16.02
C VAL A 123 -0.35 15.86 16.48
N GLU A 124 -0.22 16.50 17.65
CA GLU A 124 1.08 16.68 18.30
C GLU A 124 1.58 15.34 18.87
N MET A 125 2.48 14.69 18.16
CA MET A 125 3.17 13.47 18.66
C MET A 125 4.59 13.77 19.15
N GLY A 126 4.86 15.05 19.42
CA GLY A 126 6.19 15.49 19.77
C GLY A 126 7.19 15.37 18.60
N SER A 127 8.43 15.67 18.87
CA SER A 127 9.55 15.45 17.94
C SER A 127 10.76 14.92 18.71
N VAL A 128 11.48 14.01 18.09
CA VAL A 128 12.73 13.47 18.64
C VAL A 128 13.90 14.05 17.86
N SER A 129 14.91 14.55 18.57
CA SER A 129 16.15 15.01 17.93
C SER A 129 17.13 13.86 17.84
N VAL A 130 17.42 13.40 16.61
CA VAL A 130 18.39 12.36 16.32
C VAL A 130 19.52 12.99 15.51
N ALA A 131 20.75 12.93 16.00
CA ALA A 131 21.93 13.52 15.34
C ALA A 131 21.76 14.99 14.92
N GLY A 132 21.06 15.81 15.73
CA GLY A 132 20.80 17.22 15.44
C GLY A 132 19.63 17.47 14.48
N THR A 133 18.95 16.45 14.01
CA THR A 133 17.76 16.53 13.14
C THR A 133 16.50 16.35 13.96
N ARG A 134 15.52 17.23 13.79
CA ARG A 134 14.18 17.06 14.37
C ARG A 134 13.35 16.15 13.46
N ILE A 135 12.99 14.97 13.97
CA ILE A 135 12.10 14.02 13.30
C ILE A 135 10.73 14.12 13.97
N PRO A 136 9.64 14.36 13.22
CA PRO A 136 8.28 14.32 13.76
C PRO A 136 8.00 12.96 14.39
N GLY A 137 7.39 12.95 15.57
CA GLY A 137 7.04 11.71 16.26
C GLY A 137 6.10 10.83 15.44
N SER A 138 5.21 11.44 14.64
CA SER A 138 4.32 10.73 13.72
C SER A 138 5.04 9.82 12.73
N GLU A 139 6.16 10.24 12.18
CA GLU A 139 6.98 9.42 11.26
C GLU A 139 7.62 8.24 11.98
N ILE A 140 8.11 8.46 13.21
CA ILE A 140 8.70 7.39 14.02
C ILE A 140 7.64 6.35 14.40
N TYR A 141 6.46 6.81 14.86
CA TYR A 141 5.33 5.90 15.16
C TYR A 141 4.91 5.13 13.92
N ALA A 142 4.81 5.79 12.76
CA ALA A 142 4.47 5.16 11.49
C ALA A 142 5.48 4.07 11.11
N ALA A 143 6.76 4.33 11.22
CA ALA A 143 7.81 3.36 10.91
C ALA A 143 7.81 2.17 11.88
N VAL A 144 7.75 2.42 13.18
CA VAL A 144 7.67 1.34 14.20
C VAL A 144 6.43 0.50 13.99
N PHE A 145 5.29 1.14 13.77
CA PHE A 145 4.04 0.47 13.49
C PHE A 145 4.14 -0.43 12.24
N THR A 146 4.69 0.11 11.16
CA THR A 146 4.89 -0.64 9.91
C THR A 146 5.80 -1.84 10.09
N LEU A 147 6.88 -1.69 10.87
CA LEU A 147 7.77 -2.80 11.19
C LEU A 147 7.05 -3.90 11.98
N VAL A 148 6.24 -3.54 12.96
CA VAL A 148 5.44 -4.50 13.75
C VAL A 148 4.43 -5.23 12.88
N VAL A 149 3.67 -4.50 12.05
CA VAL A 149 2.70 -5.09 11.13
C VAL A 149 3.41 -5.94 10.08
N GLY A 150 4.50 -5.46 9.50
CA GLY A 150 5.30 -6.20 8.52
C GLY A 150 5.88 -7.50 9.09
N ALA A 151 6.42 -7.45 10.31
CA ALA A 151 6.88 -8.63 11.03
C ALA A 151 5.72 -9.61 11.31
N GLY A 152 4.56 -9.11 11.72
CA GLY A 152 3.35 -9.92 11.93
C GLY A 152 2.91 -10.63 10.64
N ILE A 153 2.89 -9.93 9.50
CA ILE A 153 2.58 -10.50 8.19
C ILE A 153 3.60 -11.56 7.80
N TYR A 154 4.88 -11.28 8.00
CA TYR A 154 5.95 -12.23 7.70
C TYR A 154 5.82 -13.52 8.51
N VAL A 155 5.58 -13.41 9.83
CA VAL A 155 5.35 -14.55 10.73
C VAL A 155 4.07 -15.29 10.33
N PHE A 156 2.99 -14.58 10.02
CA PHE A 156 1.74 -15.17 9.53
C PHE A 156 1.95 -15.96 8.24
N LEU A 157 2.60 -15.35 7.26
CA LEU A 157 2.84 -15.99 5.98
C LEU A 157 3.76 -17.23 6.11
N ARG A 158 4.78 -17.21 6.97
CA ARG A 158 5.69 -18.36 7.16
C ARG A 158 5.17 -19.40 8.12
N GLY A 159 4.52 -19.02 9.20
CA GLY A 159 4.15 -19.91 10.31
C GLY A 159 2.76 -20.52 10.20
N SER A 160 1.78 -19.81 9.60
CA SER A 160 0.40 -20.25 9.62
C SER A 160 0.06 -21.25 8.50
N ARG A 161 -1.04 -22.00 8.70
CA ARG A 161 -1.60 -22.87 7.65
C ARG A 161 -2.09 -22.05 6.46
N TRP A 162 -2.70 -20.88 6.72
CA TRP A 162 -3.16 -19.96 5.69
C TRP A 162 -1.99 -19.36 4.91
N GLY A 163 -0.93 -18.96 5.59
CA GLY A 163 0.27 -18.43 4.93
C GLY A 163 0.91 -19.46 3.98
N ARG A 164 0.94 -20.74 4.35
CA ARG A 164 1.40 -21.80 3.45
C ARG A 164 0.50 -21.95 2.23
N ALA A 165 -0.84 -21.93 2.43
CA ALA A 165 -1.79 -22.00 1.33
C ALA A 165 -1.64 -20.83 0.36
N LEU A 166 -1.51 -19.58 0.90
CA LEU A 166 -1.30 -18.39 0.08
C LEU A 166 -0.03 -18.48 -0.76
N ARG A 167 1.09 -18.93 -0.18
CA ARG A 167 2.34 -19.10 -0.93
C ARG A 167 2.23 -20.17 -2.01
N ALA A 168 1.62 -21.33 -1.70
CA ALA A 168 1.39 -22.37 -2.70
C ALA A 168 0.55 -21.87 -3.89
N VAL A 169 -0.49 -21.07 -3.63
CA VAL A 169 -1.32 -20.45 -4.68
C VAL A 169 -0.53 -19.40 -5.46
N ALA A 170 0.37 -18.63 -4.79
CA ALA A 170 1.23 -17.66 -5.47
C ALA A 170 2.16 -18.32 -6.48
N GLU A 171 2.76 -19.45 -6.11
CA GLU A 171 3.66 -20.23 -6.97
C GLU A 171 2.90 -20.87 -8.14
N ASN A 172 1.90 -21.69 -7.85
CA ASN A 172 1.09 -22.36 -8.87
C ASN A 172 -0.30 -22.72 -8.34
N PRO A 173 -1.36 -21.98 -8.75
CA PRO A 173 -2.73 -22.23 -8.30
C PRO A 173 -3.24 -23.66 -8.66
N GLN A 174 -2.86 -24.17 -9.83
CA GLN A 174 -3.30 -25.48 -10.32
C GLN A 174 -2.69 -26.59 -9.46
N SER A 175 -1.37 -26.54 -9.22
CA SER A 175 -0.69 -27.49 -8.34
C SER A 175 -1.24 -27.39 -6.91
N ALA A 176 -1.45 -26.19 -6.38
CA ALA A 176 -2.01 -26.00 -5.05
C ALA A 176 -3.40 -26.65 -4.89
N ALA A 177 -4.24 -26.57 -5.93
CA ALA A 177 -5.55 -27.23 -5.95
C ALA A 177 -5.44 -28.76 -5.85
N LEU A 178 -4.46 -29.37 -6.53
CA LEU A 178 -4.21 -30.82 -6.45
C LEU A 178 -3.84 -31.29 -5.04
N TYR A 179 -3.18 -30.42 -4.24
CA TYR A 179 -2.87 -30.67 -2.83
C TYR A 179 -4.00 -30.27 -1.86
N GLY A 180 -5.21 -30.03 -2.37
CA GLY A 180 -6.41 -29.76 -1.56
C GLY A 180 -6.55 -28.32 -1.08
N VAL A 181 -5.75 -27.36 -1.59
CA VAL A 181 -5.92 -25.93 -1.28
C VAL A 181 -7.15 -25.38 -2.01
N ARG A 182 -8.05 -24.74 -1.28
CA ARG A 182 -9.21 -24.04 -1.88
C ARG A 182 -8.75 -22.72 -2.48
N VAL A 183 -8.28 -22.74 -3.72
CA VAL A 183 -7.71 -21.60 -4.45
C VAL A 183 -8.62 -20.35 -4.40
N PRO A 184 -9.96 -20.42 -4.67
CA PRO A 184 -10.81 -19.23 -4.60
C PRO A 184 -10.82 -18.58 -3.22
N ILE A 185 -10.82 -19.37 -2.15
CA ILE A 185 -10.79 -18.82 -0.78
C ILE A 185 -9.43 -18.15 -0.50
N ALA A 186 -8.33 -18.77 -0.90
CA ALA A 186 -7.01 -18.19 -0.73
C ALA A 186 -6.85 -16.86 -1.48
N GLN A 187 -7.38 -16.78 -2.70
CA GLN A 187 -7.39 -15.55 -3.50
C GLN A 187 -8.26 -14.47 -2.87
N ARG A 188 -9.46 -14.82 -2.36
CA ARG A 188 -10.33 -13.90 -1.62
C ARG A 188 -9.63 -13.34 -0.37
N VAL A 189 -8.98 -14.19 0.41
CA VAL A 189 -8.19 -13.77 1.58
C VAL A 189 -7.05 -12.83 1.19
N ALA A 190 -6.37 -13.08 0.07
CA ALA A 190 -5.29 -12.22 -0.42
C ALA A 190 -5.80 -10.84 -0.82
N VAL A 191 -6.91 -10.75 -1.55
CA VAL A 191 -7.53 -9.47 -1.94
C VAL A 191 -7.99 -8.71 -0.70
N THR A 192 -8.68 -9.38 0.22
CA THR A 192 -9.12 -8.81 1.50
C THR A 192 -7.96 -8.26 2.31
N GLY A 193 -6.91 -9.05 2.48
CA GLY A 193 -5.70 -8.64 3.20
C GLY A 193 -4.98 -7.47 2.54
N SER A 194 -4.93 -7.46 1.20
CA SER A 194 -4.36 -6.35 0.43
C SER A 194 -5.08 -5.03 0.71
N ILE A 195 -6.42 -5.03 0.68
CA ILE A 195 -7.23 -3.82 0.93
C ILE A 195 -7.13 -3.38 2.40
N ALA A 196 -7.13 -4.33 3.33
CA ALA A 196 -6.93 -4.03 4.73
C ALA A 196 -5.56 -3.36 4.98
N LEU A 197 -4.49 -3.87 4.37
CA LEU A 197 -3.15 -3.31 4.46
C LEU A 197 -3.06 -1.93 3.80
N ALA A 198 -3.70 -1.74 2.64
CA ALA A 198 -3.75 -0.44 1.96
C ALA A 198 -4.42 0.63 2.82
N GLY A 199 -5.61 0.33 3.37
CA GLY A 199 -6.34 1.26 4.22
C GLY A 199 -5.59 1.60 5.52
N ILE A 200 -4.95 0.61 6.13
CA ILE A 200 -4.13 0.83 7.32
C ILE A 200 -2.85 1.62 7.00
N ALA A 201 -2.19 1.34 5.89
CA ALA A 201 -1.03 2.14 5.46
C ALA A 201 -1.43 3.61 5.28
N GLY A 202 -2.58 3.87 4.65
CA GLY A 202 -3.12 5.21 4.51
C GLY A 202 -3.41 5.89 5.85
N LEU A 203 -4.05 5.19 6.79
CA LEU A 203 -4.29 5.70 8.14
C LEU A 203 -2.97 6.12 8.83
N VAL A 204 -1.93 5.31 8.67
CA VAL A 204 -0.61 5.55 9.26
C VAL A 204 0.10 6.74 8.61
N ILE A 205 -0.07 6.95 7.30
CA ILE A 205 0.52 8.06 6.54
C ILE A 205 -0.17 9.39 6.83
N SER A 206 -1.45 9.39 7.17
CA SER A 206 -2.30 10.59 7.26
C SER A 206 -1.74 11.75 8.08
N PRO A 207 -1.00 11.56 9.21
CA PRO A 207 -0.53 12.68 10.03
C PRO A 207 0.65 13.46 9.47
N PHE A 208 1.36 12.93 8.46
CA PHE A 208 2.57 13.57 7.93
C PHE A 208 2.57 13.74 6.41
N SER A 209 1.42 13.51 5.78
CA SER A 209 1.26 13.67 4.32
C SER A 209 0.20 14.69 3.96
N VAL A 210 0.36 15.29 2.78
CA VAL A 210 -0.68 16.10 2.16
C VAL A 210 -1.69 15.17 1.50
N LEU A 211 -2.96 15.36 1.80
CA LEU A 211 -4.06 14.57 1.26
C LEU A 211 -4.69 15.33 0.10
N THR A 212 -4.71 14.72 -1.07
CA THR A 212 -5.50 15.16 -2.22
C THR A 212 -6.42 14.01 -2.65
N PRO A 213 -7.59 14.27 -3.23
CA PRO A 213 -8.52 13.20 -3.60
C PRO A 213 -7.93 12.15 -4.56
N ASP A 214 -6.94 12.54 -5.35
CA ASP A 214 -6.23 11.72 -6.34
C ASP A 214 -4.93 11.09 -5.83
N VAL A 215 -4.55 11.34 -4.56
CA VAL A 215 -3.32 10.82 -3.96
C VAL A 215 -3.20 9.29 -4.07
N GLY A 216 -4.33 8.59 -4.12
CA GLY A 216 -4.37 7.15 -4.32
C GLY A 216 -3.73 6.69 -5.62
N THR A 217 -3.78 7.50 -6.68
CA THR A 217 -3.13 7.21 -7.96
C THR A 217 -1.60 7.19 -7.81
N ASN A 218 -1.02 8.12 -7.05
CA ASN A 218 0.41 8.16 -6.77
C ASN A 218 0.86 6.92 -5.98
N PHE A 219 0.09 6.52 -4.96
CA PHE A 219 0.37 5.29 -4.20
C PHE A 219 0.25 4.03 -5.05
N LEU A 220 -0.69 4.00 -6.00
CA LEU A 220 -0.80 2.90 -6.95
C LEU A 220 0.45 2.78 -7.82
N ILE A 221 0.94 3.88 -8.39
CA ILE A 221 2.16 3.93 -9.20
C ILE A 221 3.35 3.45 -8.37
N THR A 222 3.50 3.95 -7.15
CA THR A 222 4.57 3.55 -6.23
C THR A 222 4.46 2.06 -5.88
N ALA A 223 3.26 1.52 -5.65
CA ALA A 223 3.05 0.10 -5.39
C ALA A 223 3.46 -0.77 -6.60
N PHE A 224 3.19 -0.31 -7.84
CA PHE A 224 3.70 -0.96 -9.05
C PHE A 224 5.22 -0.94 -9.10
N ALA A 225 5.87 0.19 -8.81
CA ALA A 225 7.33 0.27 -8.76
C ALA A 225 7.92 -0.70 -7.72
N VAL A 226 7.30 -0.80 -6.54
CA VAL A 226 7.71 -1.75 -5.49
C VAL A 226 7.63 -3.19 -5.99
N ILE A 227 6.56 -3.58 -6.69
CA ILE A 227 6.42 -4.95 -7.21
C ILE A 227 7.41 -5.22 -8.33
N VAL A 228 7.63 -4.27 -9.22
CA VAL A 228 8.56 -4.42 -10.34
C VAL A 228 9.98 -4.64 -9.83
N ILE A 229 10.42 -3.90 -8.83
CA ILE A 229 11.74 -4.05 -8.20
C ILE A 229 11.80 -5.29 -7.30
N GLY A 230 10.79 -5.45 -6.43
CA GLY A 230 10.76 -6.48 -5.40
C GLY A 230 10.41 -7.88 -5.90
N GLY A 231 9.77 -7.97 -7.07
CA GLY A 231 9.24 -9.18 -7.68
C GLY A 231 7.81 -9.51 -7.23
N VAL A 232 7.00 -9.94 -8.20
CA VAL A 232 5.59 -10.32 -7.97
C VAL A 232 5.51 -11.51 -7.02
N GLY A 233 4.69 -11.41 -5.98
CA GLY A 233 4.53 -12.48 -4.97
C GLY A 233 5.64 -12.54 -3.92
N ASN A 234 6.71 -11.76 -4.05
CA ASN A 234 7.82 -11.73 -3.11
C ASN A 234 7.65 -10.62 -2.07
N THR A 235 7.08 -10.95 -0.92
CA THR A 235 6.85 -10.00 0.17
C THR A 235 8.14 -9.43 0.77
N VAL A 236 9.21 -10.20 0.81
CA VAL A 236 10.51 -9.73 1.31
C VAL A 236 11.12 -8.73 0.32
N GLY A 237 11.07 -9.04 -0.98
CA GLY A 237 11.48 -8.12 -2.04
C GLY A 237 10.69 -6.82 -2.02
N ALA A 238 9.38 -6.88 -1.75
CA ALA A 238 8.54 -5.69 -1.63
C ALA A 238 8.96 -4.79 -0.45
N VAL A 239 9.40 -5.36 0.68
CA VAL A 239 9.91 -4.57 1.81
C VAL A 239 11.18 -3.83 1.41
N PHE A 240 12.15 -4.51 0.83
CA PHE A 240 13.41 -3.86 0.40
C PHE A 240 13.17 -2.82 -0.71
N ALA A 241 12.29 -3.12 -1.66
CA ALA A 241 11.94 -2.18 -2.72
C ALA A 241 11.24 -0.92 -2.19
N GLY A 242 10.32 -1.07 -1.24
CA GLY A 242 9.66 0.08 -0.60
C GLY A 242 10.64 0.96 0.18
N LEU A 243 11.57 0.35 0.92
CA LEU A 243 12.64 1.09 1.60
C LEU A 243 13.53 1.84 0.61
N LEU A 244 13.93 1.19 -0.49
CA LEU A 244 14.75 1.80 -1.53
C LEU A 244 14.04 2.99 -2.17
N ILE A 245 12.76 2.82 -2.55
CA ILE A 245 11.95 3.91 -3.14
C ILE A 245 11.81 5.06 -2.17
N GLY A 246 11.52 4.81 -0.88
CA GLY A 246 11.41 5.87 0.11
C GLY A 246 12.70 6.67 0.28
N VAL A 247 13.86 6.02 0.26
CA VAL A 247 15.16 6.71 0.29
C VAL A 247 15.37 7.53 -0.98
N VAL A 248 15.06 6.97 -2.16
CA VAL A 248 15.19 7.70 -3.43
C VAL A 248 14.26 8.89 -3.48
N ASP A 249 13.01 8.74 -3.04
CA ASP A 249 12.02 9.83 -2.98
C ASP A 249 12.48 10.96 -2.04
N SER A 250 12.99 10.61 -0.85
CA SER A 250 13.49 11.59 0.11
C SER A 250 14.68 12.38 -0.45
N LEU A 251 15.62 11.68 -1.10
CA LEU A 251 16.76 12.34 -1.77
C LEU A 251 16.30 13.22 -2.94
N ALA A 252 15.34 12.75 -3.71
CA ALA A 252 14.76 13.50 -4.84
C ALA A 252 14.06 14.78 -4.37
N ILE A 253 13.29 14.73 -3.28
CA ILE A 253 12.67 15.91 -2.67
C ILE A 253 13.75 16.87 -2.17
N GLY A 254 14.77 16.35 -1.51
CA GLY A 254 15.80 17.16 -0.89
C GLY A 254 16.74 17.86 -1.86
N TYR A 255 17.08 17.25 -2.99
CA TYR A 255 18.05 17.78 -3.94
C TYR A 255 17.45 18.28 -5.26
N LEU A 256 16.27 17.83 -5.65
CA LEU A 256 15.66 18.17 -6.93
C LEU A 256 14.34 18.94 -6.73
N SER A 257 13.23 18.24 -6.65
CA SER A 257 11.91 18.82 -6.38
C SER A 257 10.87 17.73 -6.07
N THR A 258 9.71 18.15 -5.55
CA THR A 258 8.59 17.24 -5.26
C THR A 258 7.99 16.56 -6.50
N VAL A 259 8.22 17.09 -7.69
CA VAL A 259 7.77 16.46 -8.95
C VAL A 259 8.38 15.06 -9.15
N TRP A 260 9.58 14.84 -8.61
CA TRP A 260 10.28 13.56 -8.72
C TRP A 260 9.67 12.44 -7.90
N THR A 261 8.84 12.73 -6.90
CA THR A 261 8.10 11.69 -6.17
C THR A 261 7.08 10.97 -7.04
N THR A 262 6.58 11.61 -8.09
CA THR A 262 5.71 10.97 -9.09
C THR A 262 6.49 10.43 -10.28
N LEU A 263 7.47 11.19 -10.79
CA LEU A 263 8.26 10.78 -11.95
C LEU A 263 9.26 9.66 -11.63
N GLY A 264 9.85 9.68 -10.44
CA GLY A 264 10.86 8.71 -10.03
C GLY A 264 10.37 7.26 -10.13
N PRO A 265 9.27 6.88 -9.47
CA PRO A 265 8.69 5.55 -9.59
C PRO A 265 8.36 5.14 -11.03
N LEU A 266 7.84 6.06 -11.86
CA LEU A 266 7.56 5.79 -13.28
C LEU A 266 8.83 5.51 -14.08
N LEU A 267 9.88 6.30 -13.87
CA LEU A 267 11.19 6.08 -14.53
C LEU A 267 11.83 4.77 -14.08
N ILE A 268 11.70 4.41 -12.82
CA ILE A 268 12.18 3.13 -12.29
C ILE A 268 11.46 1.97 -12.97
N ILE A 269 10.12 2.03 -13.08
CA ILE A 269 9.33 1.01 -13.79
C ILE A 269 9.80 0.91 -15.23
N LEU A 270 9.93 2.04 -15.94
CA LEU A 270 10.35 2.07 -17.33
C LEU A 270 11.76 1.48 -17.51
N ALA A 271 12.73 1.92 -16.71
CA ALA A 271 14.09 1.42 -16.76
C ALA A 271 14.17 -0.09 -16.48
N PHE A 272 13.42 -0.56 -15.49
CA PHE A 272 13.39 -1.99 -15.15
C PHE A 272 12.80 -2.83 -16.29
N LEU A 273 11.69 -2.39 -16.91
CA LEU A 273 11.06 -3.09 -18.03
C LEU A 273 11.95 -3.11 -19.28
N LEU A 274 12.77 -2.08 -19.50
CA LEU A 274 13.74 -2.06 -20.60
C LEU A 274 14.91 -3.02 -20.37
N ILE A 275 15.34 -3.20 -19.12
CA ILE A 275 16.48 -4.06 -18.76
C ILE A 275 16.04 -5.52 -18.62
N ARG A 276 14.87 -5.75 -18.05
CA ARG A 276 14.28 -7.08 -17.84
C ARG A 276 12.86 -7.11 -18.41
N PRO A 277 12.70 -7.39 -19.71
CA PRO A 277 11.38 -7.56 -20.26
C PRO A 277 10.69 -8.72 -19.52
N VAL A 278 9.58 -8.41 -18.83
CA VAL A 278 8.75 -9.43 -18.19
C VAL A 278 8.09 -10.24 -19.30
N PRO A 279 8.28 -11.56 -19.38
CA PRO A 279 7.55 -12.35 -20.35
C PRO A 279 6.07 -12.24 -20.02
N VAL A 280 5.33 -11.58 -20.90
CA VAL A 280 3.86 -11.52 -20.82
C VAL A 280 3.39 -12.87 -21.39
N GLU A 281 3.16 -13.84 -20.51
CA GLU A 281 2.35 -15.00 -20.87
C GLU A 281 0.90 -14.50 -20.99
N ILE A 282 0.48 -14.31 -22.25
CA ILE A 282 -0.90 -13.95 -22.65
C ILE A 282 -1.76 -15.21 -22.56
#